data_024fe920ed7dc550be8d81bad8fe9321
#
_entry.id   024fe920ed7dc550be8d81bad8fe9321
#
_cell.length_a   1.000
_cell.length_b   1.000
_cell.length_c   1.000
_cell.angle_alpha   90.00
_cell.angle_beta   90.00
_cell.angle_gamma   90.00
#
_symmetry.space_group_name_H-M   'P 1'
#
loop_
_entity.id
_entity.type
_entity.pdbx_description
1 polymer ?
#
loop_
_entity_poly.entity_id
_entity_poly.type
_entity_poly.pdbx_seq_one_letter_code
_entity_poly.pdbx_strand_id
1 'polypeptide(L)'
;ELSLDMRAGMSEVSGGAINFNAVFAIPMFAEGFGLGPTFFADVNDHEFVFSNNVPGKNKQETTEFSIKADWDRDGFDVSAIFSYSDLEEYIFSDGTSATFYAYEVTPACQSDRATLNNLPTSMGGAGRDDIFGGFFSPFGVFPAAGGAAPDFTVIYGPYTATACDGYQYQEFNQSDTSLEVRLTSDEDSALSWIAGAYIAEIEREVVIAYGADTGAGFLLQPYVAPTGPNPTDLLFHDDFDTSVVALFGQVEFDLNEDLELSFAGRYDREE
;
A
#
# COMPACT_ATOMS: atom_id res chain seq x y z
N GLU A 1 -1.45 21.45 -39.90
CA GLU A 1 -2.15 20.15 -39.85
C GLU A 1 -2.67 19.93 -38.43
N LEU A 2 -3.75 19.12 -38.22
CA LEU A 2 -4.28 18.74 -36.93
C LEU A 2 -4.29 17.22 -36.85
N SER A 3 -3.67 16.65 -35.82
CA SER A 3 -3.75 15.24 -35.48
C SER A 3 -4.40 15.01 -34.11
N LEU A 4 -5.10 13.90 -33.97
CA LEU A 4 -5.73 13.47 -32.71
C LEU A 4 -5.33 12.03 -32.41
N ASP A 5 -4.82 11.79 -31.21
CA ASP A 5 -4.57 10.46 -30.65
C ASP A 5 -5.50 10.27 -29.44
N MET A 6 -6.25 9.18 -29.42
CA MET A 6 -7.14 8.83 -28.31
C MET A 6 -6.79 7.46 -27.80
N ARG A 7 -6.71 7.32 -26.47
CA ARG A 7 -6.45 6.05 -25.83
C ARG A 7 -7.45 5.83 -24.70
N ALA A 8 -7.90 4.60 -24.58
CA ALA A 8 -8.71 4.14 -23.47
C ALA A 8 -8.19 2.77 -23.05
N GLY A 9 -8.10 2.56 -21.76
CA GLY A 9 -7.66 1.33 -21.16
C GLY A 9 -8.51 0.96 -19.96
N MET A 10 -8.68 -0.34 -19.75
CA MET A 10 -9.25 -0.90 -18.54
C MET A 10 -8.41 -2.11 -18.15
N SER A 11 -8.07 -2.24 -16.89
CA SER A 11 -7.36 -3.39 -16.38
C SER A 11 -7.96 -3.85 -15.06
N GLU A 12 -7.91 -5.15 -14.82
CA GLU A 12 -8.23 -5.77 -13.55
C GLU A 12 -7.08 -6.69 -13.16
N VAL A 13 -6.60 -6.53 -11.96
CA VAL A 13 -5.61 -7.41 -11.33
C VAL A 13 -6.22 -7.97 -10.07
N SER A 14 -6.15 -9.29 -9.89
CA SER A 14 -6.60 -9.93 -8.67
C SER A 14 -5.58 -10.97 -8.21
N GLY A 15 -5.41 -11.08 -6.89
CA GLY A 15 -4.42 -11.98 -6.30
C GLY A 15 -4.65 -12.21 -4.81
N GLY A 16 -3.66 -12.84 -4.17
CA GLY A 16 -3.55 -12.88 -2.73
C GLY A 16 -3.01 -11.55 -2.20
N ALA A 17 -3.31 -11.25 -0.95
CA ALA A 17 -2.70 -10.13 -0.27
C ALA A 17 -1.24 -10.41 0.10
N ILE A 18 -0.60 -9.43 0.71
CA ILE A 18 0.76 -9.57 1.23
C ILE A 18 0.78 -10.70 2.25
N ASN A 19 1.55 -11.73 1.95
CA ASN A 19 1.83 -12.80 2.88
C ASN A 19 3.06 -12.41 3.69
N PHE A 20 2.92 -12.33 5.00
CA PHE A 20 4.04 -12.00 5.86
C PHE A 20 4.98 -13.20 5.96
N ASN A 21 6.17 -13.02 5.43
CA ASN A 21 7.32 -13.86 5.67
C ASN A 21 8.33 -13.04 6.45
N ALA A 22 8.41 -13.29 7.75
CA ALA A 22 9.17 -12.45 8.65
C ALA A 22 10.37 -13.20 9.22
N VAL A 23 11.53 -12.58 9.12
CA VAL A 23 12.74 -12.95 9.86
C VAL A 23 13.07 -11.82 10.83
N PHE A 24 13.20 -12.16 12.09
CA PHE A 24 13.48 -11.16 13.11
C PHE A 24 15.00 -11.01 13.29
N ALA A 25 15.54 -9.92 12.75
CA ALA A 25 16.91 -9.49 12.99
C ALA A 25 16.88 -8.17 13.76
N ILE A 26 16.65 -8.25 15.06
CA ILE A 26 16.55 -7.08 15.95
C ILE A 26 17.56 -7.24 17.11
N PRO A 27 18.88 -7.26 16.84
CA PRO A 27 19.91 -7.56 17.86
C PRO A 27 19.83 -6.66 19.08
N MET A 28 19.56 -5.37 18.88
CA MET A 28 19.46 -4.41 19.99
C MET A 28 18.34 -4.76 20.97
N PHE A 29 17.20 -5.23 20.45
CA PHE A 29 16.10 -5.70 21.30
C PHE A 29 16.46 -7.03 21.97
N ALA A 30 17.03 -7.95 21.18
CA ALA A 30 17.41 -9.26 21.69
C ALA A 30 18.44 -9.17 22.82
N GLU A 31 19.47 -8.32 22.68
CA GLU A 31 20.49 -8.08 23.71
C GLU A 31 19.90 -7.38 24.94
N GLY A 32 19.09 -6.34 24.73
CA GLY A 32 18.49 -5.57 25.81
C GLY A 32 17.52 -6.35 26.69
N PHE A 33 16.88 -7.36 26.13
CA PHE A 33 15.81 -8.12 26.79
C PHE A 33 16.13 -9.62 26.98
N GLY A 34 17.32 -10.05 26.59
CA GLY A 34 17.72 -11.44 26.72
C GLY A 34 16.90 -12.42 25.87
N LEU A 35 16.48 -11.99 24.69
CA LEU A 35 15.69 -12.80 23.78
C LEU A 35 16.56 -13.90 23.12
N GLY A 36 15.89 -14.94 22.64
CA GLY A 36 16.55 -16.10 22.06
C GLY A 36 17.20 -15.88 20.68
N PRO A 37 17.86 -16.88 20.15
CA PRO A 37 18.64 -16.79 18.91
C PRO A 37 17.81 -16.42 17.67
N THR A 38 16.51 -16.66 17.67
CA THR A 38 15.60 -16.30 16.56
C THR A 38 15.63 -14.80 16.22
N PHE A 39 15.94 -13.94 17.19
CA PHE A 39 16.06 -12.49 16.97
C PHE A 39 17.39 -12.06 16.37
N PHE A 40 18.30 -12.97 16.15
CA PHE A 40 19.59 -12.76 15.51
C PHE A 40 19.69 -13.44 14.15
N ALA A 41 18.55 -13.83 13.58
CA ALA A 41 18.52 -14.51 12.30
C ALA A 41 19.09 -13.62 11.18
N ASP A 42 19.79 -14.23 10.23
CA ASP A 42 20.22 -13.54 9.02
C ASP A 42 19.02 -13.35 8.10
N VAL A 43 18.66 -12.12 7.83
CA VAL A 43 17.53 -11.77 6.95
C VAL A 43 17.75 -12.20 5.49
N ASN A 44 18.97 -12.55 5.11
CA ASN A 44 19.31 -13.03 3.77
C ASN A 44 19.31 -14.56 3.65
N ASP A 45 19.24 -15.26 4.75
CA ASP A 45 19.31 -16.73 4.80
C ASP A 45 18.11 -17.26 5.63
N HIS A 46 16.92 -17.26 5.04
CA HIS A 46 15.71 -17.75 5.67
C HIS A 46 14.87 -18.59 4.71
N GLU A 47 14.13 -19.53 5.26
CA GLU A 47 13.08 -20.24 4.53
C GLU A 47 11.82 -19.38 4.44
N PHE A 48 11.06 -19.55 3.34
CA PHE A 48 9.77 -18.88 3.19
C PHE A 48 8.73 -19.55 4.10
N VAL A 49 8.51 -18.96 5.26
CA VAL A 49 7.50 -19.37 6.22
C VAL A 49 6.40 -18.31 6.26
N PHE A 50 5.21 -18.68 5.81
CA PHE A 50 4.07 -17.75 5.80
C PHE A 50 3.38 -17.73 7.16
N SER A 51 3.25 -16.55 7.73
CA SER A 51 2.71 -16.32 9.07
C SER A 51 1.27 -15.80 9.02
N ASN A 52 0.46 -16.35 8.13
CA ASN A 52 -0.92 -15.90 7.92
C ASN A 52 -1.89 -17.05 8.09
N ASN A 53 -2.98 -16.81 8.80
CA ASN A 53 -4.10 -17.75 8.90
C ASN A 53 -5.37 -17.25 8.22
N VAL A 54 -5.43 -15.96 7.85
CA VAL A 54 -6.53 -15.37 7.09
C VAL A 54 -6.17 -15.38 5.60
N PRO A 55 -7.03 -15.94 4.72
CA PRO A 55 -6.79 -15.95 3.28
C PRO A 55 -6.73 -14.52 2.75
N GLY A 56 -5.58 -14.13 2.25
CA GLY A 56 -5.41 -12.80 1.67
C GLY A 56 -6.11 -12.65 0.31
N LYS A 57 -6.61 -11.46 0.04
CA LYS A 57 -7.17 -11.07 -1.25
C LYS A 57 -6.71 -9.66 -1.61
N ASN A 58 -6.43 -9.47 -2.88
CA ASN A 58 -6.18 -8.17 -3.45
C ASN A 58 -6.97 -8.06 -4.76
N LYS A 59 -7.56 -6.91 -5.00
CA LYS A 59 -8.16 -6.58 -6.28
C LYS A 59 -7.85 -5.12 -6.60
N GLN A 60 -7.41 -4.89 -7.82
CA GLN A 60 -7.18 -3.56 -8.37
C GLN A 60 -7.91 -3.46 -9.70
N GLU A 61 -8.68 -2.41 -9.88
CA GLU A 61 -9.34 -2.04 -11.13
C GLU A 61 -8.84 -0.66 -11.55
N THR A 62 -8.48 -0.52 -12.81
CA THR A 62 -8.00 0.74 -13.35
C THR A 62 -8.74 1.06 -14.64
N THR A 63 -9.22 2.29 -14.74
CA THR A 63 -9.79 2.85 -15.96
C THR A 63 -9.00 4.08 -16.36
N GLU A 64 -8.55 4.12 -17.61
CA GLU A 64 -7.73 5.21 -18.13
C GLU A 64 -8.31 5.72 -19.46
N PHE A 65 -8.26 7.03 -19.63
CA PHE A 65 -8.63 7.69 -20.88
C PHE A 65 -7.71 8.87 -21.13
N SER A 66 -7.25 9.03 -22.37
CA SER A 66 -6.52 10.23 -22.78
C SER A 66 -6.82 10.66 -24.20
N ILE A 67 -6.76 11.96 -24.43
CA ILE A 67 -6.81 12.57 -25.76
C ILE A 67 -5.61 13.49 -25.88
N LYS A 68 -4.83 13.30 -26.95
CA LYS A 68 -3.78 14.23 -27.37
C LYS A 68 -4.18 14.86 -28.70
N ALA A 69 -4.09 16.18 -28.76
CA ALA A 69 -4.28 16.96 -29.97
C ALA A 69 -2.96 17.69 -30.30
N ASP A 70 -2.41 17.44 -31.47
CA ASP A 70 -1.26 18.17 -32.00
C ASP A 70 -1.71 19.00 -33.21
N TRP A 71 -1.45 20.28 -33.17
CA TRP A 71 -1.80 21.23 -34.19
C TRP A 71 -0.57 22.02 -34.66
N ASP A 72 -0.11 21.63 -35.84
CA ASP A 72 0.99 22.27 -36.55
C ASP A 72 0.49 23.60 -37.16
N ARG A 73 1.18 24.69 -36.84
CA ARG A 73 0.91 26.08 -37.28
C ARG A 73 2.17 26.68 -37.83
N ASP A 74 2.00 27.70 -38.70
CA ASP A 74 3.13 28.48 -39.17
C ASP A 74 3.82 29.18 -37.99
N GLY A 75 5.05 28.83 -37.67
CA GLY A 75 5.89 29.41 -36.65
C GLY A 75 5.83 28.78 -35.27
N PHE A 76 4.90 27.87 -34.99
CA PHE A 76 4.84 27.11 -33.73
C PHE A 76 3.85 25.97 -33.80
N ASP A 77 4.08 24.96 -32.98
CA ASP A 77 3.17 23.84 -32.75
C ASP A 77 2.41 24.00 -31.44
N VAL A 78 1.17 23.53 -31.42
CA VAL A 78 0.34 23.41 -30.20
C VAL A 78 0.11 21.95 -29.92
N SER A 79 0.45 21.50 -28.73
CA SER A 79 0.08 20.18 -28.20
C SER A 79 -0.80 20.34 -26.96
N ALA A 80 -1.94 19.66 -26.95
CA ALA A 80 -2.82 19.60 -25.79
C ALA A 80 -3.09 18.15 -25.41
N ILE A 81 -2.94 17.82 -24.14
CA ILE A 81 -3.15 16.47 -23.61
C ILE A 81 -4.15 16.57 -22.46
N PHE A 82 -5.29 15.89 -22.61
CA PHE A 82 -6.21 15.63 -21.52
C PHE A 82 -6.04 14.18 -21.09
N SER A 83 -6.00 13.95 -19.78
CA SER A 83 -5.95 12.59 -19.20
C SER A 83 -6.94 12.47 -18.04
N TYR A 84 -7.52 11.29 -17.95
CA TYR A 84 -8.31 10.82 -16.82
C TYR A 84 -7.84 9.44 -16.45
N SER A 85 -7.67 9.20 -15.15
CA SER A 85 -7.37 7.89 -14.56
C SER A 85 -8.23 7.68 -13.33
N ASP A 86 -8.70 6.47 -13.15
CA ASP A 86 -9.46 6.04 -11.99
C ASP A 86 -8.93 4.68 -11.54
N LEU A 87 -8.54 4.60 -10.29
CA LEU A 87 -7.97 3.44 -9.63
C LEU A 87 -8.80 3.09 -8.41
N GLU A 88 -9.36 1.90 -8.40
CA GLU A 88 -9.98 1.29 -7.22
C GLU A 88 -9.15 0.09 -6.77
N GLU A 89 -8.68 0.09 -5.54
CA GLU A 89 -7.91 -1.01 -4.98
C GLU A 89 -8.41 -1.38 -3.59
N TYR A 90 -8.58 -2.68 -3.34
CA TYR A 90 -8.67 -3.17 -1.99
C TYR A 90 -7.65 -4.28 -1.69
N ILE A 91 -7.18 -4.30 -0.46
CA ILE A 91 -6.33 -5.35 0.10
C ILE A 91 -7.00 -5.86 1.37
N PHE A 92 -7.26 -7.16 1.40
CA PHE A 92 -7.72 -7.86 2.58
C PHE A 92 -6.65 -8.85 3.01
N SER A 93 -6.19 -8.76 4.24
CA SER A 93 -5.08 -9.55 4.74
C SER A 93 -5.26 -9.97 6.19
N ASP A 94 -4.41 -10.86 6.62
CA ASP A 94 -4.23 -11.19 8.03
C ASP A 94 -3.82 -9.94 8.81
N GLY A 95 -4.48 -9.69 9.92
CA GLY A 95 -4.25 -8.52 10.77
C GLY A 95 -3.16 -8.71 11.81
N THR A 96 -2.52 -9.85 11.87
CA THR A 96 -1.59 -10.24 12.92
C THR A 96 -0.48 -9.23 13.17
N SER A 97 0.08 -8.66 12.11
CA SER A 97 1.17 -7.67 12.23
C SER A 97 0.73 -6.33 12.84
N ALA A 98 -0.56 -6.02 12.79
CA ALA A 98 -1.09 -4.72 13.17
C ALA A 98 -2.01 -4.76 14.40
N THR A 99 -2.77 -5.84 14.57
CA THR A 99 -3.83 -5.90 15.58
C THR A 99 -3.61 -6.94 16.66
N PHE A 100 -2.65 -7.79 16.49
CA PHE A 100 -2.38 -8.94 17.33
C PHE A 100 -2.40 -8.63 18.83
N TYR A 101 -1.61 -7.67 19.28
CA TYR A 101 -1.51 -7.36 20.70
C TYR A 101 -2.81 -6.77 21.27
N ALA A 102 -3.67 -6.19 20.45
CA ALA A 102 -4.93 -5.60 20.90
C ALA A 102 -5.91 -6.66 21.36
N TYR A 103 -5.86 -7.85 20.80
CA TYR A 103 -6.78 -8.94 21.14
C TYR A 103 -6.22 -9.92 22.16
N GLU A 104 -4.90 -10.00 22.35
CA GLU A 104 -4.23 -10.96 23.23
C GLU A 104 -4.80 -10.97 24.65
N VAL A 105 -5.14 -9.82 25.19
CA VAL A 105 -5.64 -9.66 26.55
C VAL A 105 -7.15 -9.91 26.69
N THR A 106 -7.84 -10.13 25.59
CA THR A 106 -9.30 -10.35 25.63
C THR A 106 -9.63 -11.71 26.21
N PRO A 107 -10.76 -11.84 26.94
CA PRO A 107 -11.21 -13.16 27.43
C PRO A 107 -11.46 -14.16 26.30
N ALA A 108 -11.89 -13.69 25.15
CA ALA A 108 -12.11 -14.51 23.95
C ALA A 108 -10.81 -15.13 23.47
N CYS A 109 -9.75 -14.34 23.28
CA CYS A 109 -8.45 -14.85 22.90
C CYS A 109 -7.90 -15.82 23.92
N GLN A 110 -7.98 -15.53 25.22
CA GLN A 110 -7.53 -16.45 26.26
C GLN A 110 -8.28 -17.77 26.23
N SER A 111 -9.55 -17.77 25.89
CA SER A 111 -10.32 -19.01 25.69
C SER A 111 -9.83 -19.79 24.48
N ASP A 112 -9.50 -19.11 23.40
CA ASP A 112 -9.07 -19.73 22.15
C ASP A 112 -7.65 -20.31 22.23
N ARG A 113 -6.80 -19.78 23.08
CA ARG A 113 -5.40 -20.20 23.25
C ARG A 113 -5.27 -21.70 23.56
N ALA A 114 -6.11 -22.21 24.43
CA ALA A 114 -6.11 -23.65 24.74
C ALA A 114 -6.46 -24.50 23.51
N THR A 115 -7.37 -24.02 22.66
CA THR A 115 -7.74 -24.68 21.40
C THR A 115 -6.58 -24.61 20.41
N LEU A 116 -5.98 -23.45 20.25
CA LEU A 116 -4.86 -23.22 19.33
C LEU A 116 -3.63 -24.07 19.70
N ASN A 117 -3.32 -24.20 20.98
CA ASN A 117 -2.22 -25.04 21.45
C ASN A 117 -2.42 -26.52 21.19
N ASN A 118 -3.66 -26.97 21.10
CA ASN A 118 -3.98 -28.35 20.81
C ASN A 118 -4.02 -28.68 19.32
N LEU A 119 -3.87 -27.70 18.44
CA LEU A 119 -3.77 -27.96 17.01
C LEU A 119 -2.48 -28.72 16.68
N PRO A 120 -2.47 -29.55 15.63
CA PRO A 120 -1.23 -30.14 15.11
C PRO A 120 -0.21 -29.06 14.74
N THR A 121 1.07 -29.36 14.90
CA THR A 121 2.16 -28.42 14.52
C THR A 121 2.05 -27.96 13.07
N SER A 122 1.63 -28.84 12.16
CA SER A 122 1.37 -28.51 10.74
C SER A 122 0.24 -27.48 10.55
N MET A 123 -0.54 -27.22 11.58
CA MET A 123 -1.60 -26.21 11.63
C MET A 123 -1.25 -25.03 12.56
N GLY A 124 0.02 -24.85 12.90
CA GLY A 124 0.48 -23.80 13.78
C GLY A 124 0.10 -24.03 15.24
N GLY A 125 -0.02 -25.26 15.71
CA GLY A 125 -0.39 -25.63 17.08
C GLY A 125 0.71 -25.39 18.09
N ALA A 126 1.35 -26.42 18.58
CA ALA A 126 2.31 -26.36 19.69
C ALA A 126 3.26 -25.16 19.64
N GLY A 127 3.45 -24.49 20.76
CA GLY A 127 4.29 -23.29 20.87
C GLY A 127 3.55 -21.95 20.74
N ARG A 128 2.28 -21.94 20.35
CA ARG A 128 1.51 -20.69 20.22
C ARG A 128 1.37 -19.91 21.53
N ASP A 129 1.24 -20.59 22.65
CA ASP A 129 1.20 -19.94 23.95
C ASP A 129 2.50 -19.19 24.29
N ASP A 130 3.64 -19.72 23.85
CA ASP A 130 4.93 -19.05 24.06
C ASP A 130 5.00 -17.75 23.27
N ILE A 131 4.35 -17.69 22.11
CA ILE A 131 4.29 -16.51 21.27
C ILE A 131 3.27 -15.53 21.81
N PHE A 132 2.03 -15.97 21.99
CA PHE A 132 0.96 -15.11 22.47
C PHE A 132 1.14 -14.68 23.94
N GLY A 133 1.73 -15.48 24.80
CA GLY A 133 1.95 -15.19 26.20
C GLY A 133 3.18 -14.38 26.53
N GLY A 134 4.14 -14.31 25.60
CA GLY A 134 5.43 -13.69 25.86
C GLY A 134 5.74 -12.48 25.01
N PHE A 135 5.50 -12.58 23.74
CA PHE A 135 6.04 -11.61 22.78
C PHE A 135 5.20 -10.35 22.61
N PHE A 136 3.89 -10.43 22.74
CA PHE A 136 2.96 -9.32 22.49
C PHE A 136 2.17 -8.87 23.72
N SER A 137 2.74 -9.00 24.89
CA SER A 137 2.15 -8.37 26.09
C SER A 137 2.13 -6.86 25.95
N PRO A 138 1.03 -6.15 26.29
CA PRO A 138 0.95 -4.70 26.17
C PRO A 138 1.95 -3.93 27.07
N PHE A 139 2.64 -4.61 27.97
CA PHE A 139 3.69 -4.03 28.84
C PHE A 139 5.11 -4.47 28.53
N GLY A 140 5.31 -5.17 27.46
CA GLY A 140 6.63 -5.67 27.09
C GLY A 140 6.50 -7.00 26.40
N VAL A 141 7.02 -7.01 25.31
CA VAL A 141 7.33 -7.99 24.33
C VAL A 141 8.23 -9.08 24.92
N PHE A 142 7.93 -9.72 26.04
CA PHE A 142 8.94 -10.54 26.64
C PHE A 142 8.41 -11.89 27.07
N PRO A 143 9.19 -12.95 26.80
CA PRO A 143 8.88 -14.22 27.39
C PRO A 143 8.72 -14.00 28.89
N ALA A 144 7.66 -14.55 29.45
CA ALA A 144 7.57 -14.70 30.90
C ALA A 144 8.90 -15.29 31.36
N ALA A 145 9.48 -14.73 32.43
CA ALA A 145 10.81 -15.12 32.88
C ALA A 145 10.94 -16.64 32.96
N GLY A 146 11.74 -17.22 32.06
CA GLY A 146 11.94 -18.66 31.93
C GLY A 146 11.22 -19.35 30.77
N GLY A 147 10.48 -18.63 29.93
CA GLY A 147 9.90 -19.18 28.69
C GLY A 147 10.94 -19.42 27.60
N ALA A 148 10.70 -20.41 26.75
CA ALA A 148 11.47 -20.60 25.53
C ALA A 148 11.25 -19.38 24.60
N ALA A 149 12.26 -19.08 23.79
CA ALA A 149 12.08 -18.08 22.74
C ALA A 149 10.91 -18.48 21.83
N PRO A 150 10.05 -17.52 21.42
CA PRO A 150 8.94 -17.82 20.54
C PRO A 150 9.44 -18.46 19.24
N ASP A 151 8.80 -19.56 18.85
CA ASP A 151 9.07 -20.20 17.57
C ASP A 151 8.06 -19.69 16.54
N PHE A 152 8.45 -18.66 15.80
CA PHE A 152 7.61 -18.06 14.78
C PHE A 152 7.29 -18.98 13.61
N THR A 153 8.00 -20.08 13.47
CA THR A 153 7.75 -21.05 12.38
C THR A 153 6.46 -21.84 12.55
N VAL A 154 5.88 -21.82 13.75
CA VAL A 154 4.66 -22.57 14.10
C VAL A 154 3.43 -21.70 14.32
N ILE A 155 3.54 -20.38 14.11
CA ILE A 155 2.44 -19.45 14.43
C ILE A 155 1.22 -19.68 13.55
N TYR A 156 1.43 -20.00 12.28
CA TYR A 156 0.38 -20.00 11.28
C TYR A 156 0.42 -21.26 10.42
N GLY A 157 -0.71 -21.91 10.41
CA GLY A 157 -1.03 -23.02 9.55
C GLY A 157 -2.13 -22.65 8.56
N PRO A 158 -2.86 -23.62 8.05
CA PRO A 158 -4.11 -23.39 7.36
C PRO A 158 -5.03 -22.51 8.19
N TYR A 159 -5.90 -21.74 7.52
CA TYR A 159 -6.85 -20.83 8.19
C TYR A 159 -7.56 -21.51 9.36
N THR A 160 -7.52 -20.87 10.50
CA THR A 160 -8.25 -21.25 11.70
C THR A 160 -8.70 -19.97 12.38
N ALA A 161 -10.01 -19.78 12.52
CA ALA A 161 -10.56 -18.64 13.21
C ALA A 161 -10.07 -18.58 14.66
N THR A 162 -9.67 -17.40 15.10
CA THR A 162 -9.23 -17.15 16.48
C THR A 162 -9.49 -15.70 16.87
N ALA A 163 -9.94 -15.49 18.10
CA ALA A 163 -10.09 -14.15 18.67
C ALA A 163 -8.73 -13.56 19.13
N CYS A 164 -7.61 -14.19 18.86
CA CYS A 164 -6.28 -13.72 19.22
C CYS A 164 -5.61 -12.88 18.13
N ASP A 165 -6.01 -13.03 16.91
CA ASP A 165 -5.61 -12.21 15.80
C ASP A 165 -6.84 -11.63 15.09
N GLY A 166 -6.63 -10.94 14.02
CA GLY A 166 -7.71 -10.29 13.31
C GLY A 166 -7.44 -10.20 11.83
N TYR A 167 -8.24 -9.42 11.19
CA TYR A 167 -8.07 -9.08 9.80
C TYR A 167 -7.73 -7.59 9.64
N GLN A 168 -7.11 -7.29 8.52
CA GLN A 168 -6.91 -5.93 8.03
C GLN A 168 -7.57 -5.81 6.65
N TYR A 169 -8.39 -4.79 6.48
CA TYR A 169 -8.97 -4.39 5.21
C TYR A 169 -8.50 -2.99 4.86
N GLN A 170 -8.08 -2.79 3.63
CA GLN A 170 -7.61 -1.49 3.14
C GLN A 170 -8.23 -1.20 1.79
N GLU A 171 -8.56 0.07 1.55
CA GLU A 171 -8.87 0.60 0.23
C GLU A 171 -7.94 1.77 -0.08
N PHE A 172 -7.50 1.84 -1.32
CA PHE A 172 -6.73 2.94 -1.87
C PHE A 172 -7.35 3.29 -3.21
N ASN A 173 -8.26 4.25 -3.16
CA ASN A 173 -8.94 4.72 -4.35
C ASN A 173 -8.35 6.05 -4.78
N GLN A 174 -8.15 6.24 -6.07
CA GLN A 174 -7.64 7.49 -6.60
C GLN A 174 -8.27 7.77 -7.95
N SER A 175 -8.80 8.98 -8.12
CA SER A 175 -9.12 9.50 -9.44
C SER A 175 -8.29 10.74 -9.73
N ASP A 176 -7.82 10.88 -10.95
CA ASP A 176 -7.11 12.06 -11.40
C ASP A 176 -7.56 12.50 -12.78
N THR A 177 -7.70 13.81 -12.92
CA THR A 177 -7.98 14.47 -14.18
C THR A 177 -6.92 15.52 -14.43
N SER A 178 -6.34 15.55 -15.62
CA SER A 178 -5.34 16.55 -15.96
C SER A 178 -5.47 17.08 -17.37
N LEU A 179 -4.99 18.32 -17.55
CA LEU A 179 -4.86 18.97 -18.85
C LEU A 179 -3.52 19.68 -18.92
N GLU A 180 -2.73 19.34 -19.94
CA GLU A 180 -1.53 20.09 -20.31
C GLU A 180 -1.73 20.74 -21.69
N VAL A 181 -1.33 21.98 -21.83
CA VAL A 181 -1.22 22.68 -23.11
C VAL A 181 0.21 23.17 -23.25
N ARG A 182 0.81 22.84 -24.39
CA ARG A 182 2.20 23.19 -24.73
C ARG A 182 2.25 23.87 -26.09
N LEU A 183 3.04 24.92 -26.16
CA LEU A 183 3.43 25.60 -27.39
C LEU A 183 4.92 25.38 -27.60
N THR A 184 5.30 25.03 -28.82
CA THR A 184 6.70 24.78 -29.19
C THR A 184 7.02 25.54 -30.46
N SER A 185 8.13 26.28 -30.51
CA SER A 185 8.58 26.96 -31.74
C SER A 185 8.97 25.97 -32.82
N ASP A 186 8.97 26.41 -34.08
CA ASP A 186 9.55 25.63 -35.18
C ASP A 186 11.03 25.31 -34.93
N GLU A 187 11.45 24.12 -35.39
CA GLU A 187 12.82 23.62 -35.22
C GLU A 187 13.90 24.44 -35.97
N ASP A 188 13.49 25.10 -37.07
CA ASP A 188 14.42 25.86 -37.94
C ASP A 188 14.72 27.29 -37.47
N SER A 189 14.28 27.70 -36.26
CA SER A 189 14.53 29.06 -35.76
C SER A 189 15.82 29.13 -34.91
N ALA A 190 16.59 30.20 -35.07
CA ALA A 190 17.78 30.46 -34.23
C ALA A 190 17.43 30.65 -32.74
N LEU A 191 16.16 30.79 -32.44
CA LEU A 191 15.59 30.83 -31.09
C LEU A 191 14.53 29.75 -31.00
N SER A 192 14.82 28.68 -30.28
CA SER A 192 13.85 27.63 -29.94
C SER A 192 13.24 27.93 -28.58
N TRP A 193 11.93 27.68 -28.46
CA TRP A 193 11.25 27.90 -27.20
C TRP A 193 10.10 26.91 -26.99
N ILE A 194 9.84 26.62 -25.73
CA ILE A 194 8.66 25.89 -25.25
C ILE A 194 7.99 26.73 -24.18
N ALA A 195 6.67 26.83 -24.21
CA ALA A 195 5.87 27.39 -23.14
C ALA A 195 4.66 26.51 -22.90
N GLY A 196 4.28 26.32 -21.64
CA GLY A 196 3.13 25.46 -21.33
C GLY A 196 2.50 25.76 -20.00
N ALA A 197 1.29 25.23 -19.87
CA ALA A 197 0.51 25.21 -18.63
C ALA A 197 -0.03 23.81 -18.37
N TYR A 198 -0.12 23.48 -17.10
CA TYR A 198 -0.65 22.21 -16.61
C TYR A 198 -1.62 22.46 -15.47
N ILE A 199 -2.74 21.77 -15.49
CA ILE A 199 -3.67 21.70 -14.36
C ILE A 199 -4.00 20.24 -14.07
N ALA A 200 -4.18 19.91 -12.79
CA ALA A 200 -4.67 18.60 -12.38
C ALA A 200 -5.53 18.69 -11.12
N GLU A 201 -6.51 17.82 -11.05
CA GLU A 201 -7.31 17.55 -9.86
C GLU A 201 -7.12 16.08 -9.53
N ILE A 202 -6.78 15.80 -8.27
CA ILE A 202 -6.48 14.47 -7.76
C ILE A 202 -7.31 14.26 -6.50
N GLU A 203 -8.19 13.28 -6.54
CA GLU A 203 -8.98 12.83 -5.39
C GLU A 203 -8.44 11.50 -4.91
N ARG A 204 -8.22 11.35 -3.61
CA ARG A 204 -7.75 10.11 -2.99
C ARG A 204 -8.59 9.77 -1.78
N GLU A 205 -8.98 8.52 -1.70
CA GLU A 205 -9.61 7.93 -0.53
C GLU A 205 -8.69 6.84 0.03
N VAL A 206 -8.42 6.90 1.32
CA VAL A 206 -7.64 5.89 2.04
C VAL A 206 -8.47 5.37 3.18
N VAL A 207 -8.75 4.07 3.15
CA VAL A 207 -9.47 3.39 4.23
C VAL A 207 -8.62 2.26 4.78
N ILE A 208 -8.51 2.19 6.11
CA ILE A 208 -7.85 1.09 6.81
C ILE A 208 -8.77 0.65 7.94
N ALA A 209 -9.23 -0.58 7.89
CA ALA A 209 -10.10 -1.17 8.88
C ALA A 209 -9.47 -2.42 9.50
N TYR A 210 -9.69 -2.60 10.77
CA TYR A 210 -9.25 -3.77 11.54
C TYR A 210 -10.43 -4.34 12.31
N GLY A 211 -10.44 -5.64 12.47
CA GLY A 211 -11.40 -6.34 13.32
C GLY A 211 -10.91 -7.71 13.73
N ALA A 212 -11.51 -8.27 14.76
CA ALA A 212 -11.20 -9.61 15.21
C ALA A 212 -11.76 -10.67 14.25
N ASP A 213 -11.09 -11.80 14.13
CA ASP A 213 -11.64 -12.97 13.45
C ASP A 213 -12.35 -13.88 14.45
N THR A 214 -13.66 -13.90 14.40
CA THR A 214 -14.51 -14.75 15.25
C THR A 214 -14.99 -16.02 14.54
N GLY A 215 -14.51 -16.28 13.32
CA GLY A 215 -14.98 -17.38 12.49
C GLY A 215 -16.31 -17.15 11.81
N ALA A 216 -16.88 -15.95 11.90
CA ALA A 216 -18.19 -15.62 11.31
C ALA A 216 -18.12 -15.33 9.79
N GLY A 217 -16.93 -15.37 9.21
CA GLY A 217 -16.66 -15.01 7.82
C GLY A 217 -16.40 -13.52 7.62
N PHE A 218 -15.89 -13.15 6.45
CA PHE A 218 -15.45 -11.78 6.17
C PHE A 218 -16.34 -11.12 5.12
N LEU A 219 -16.66 -9.84 5.34
CA LEU A 219 -17.21 -8.94 4.33
C LEU A 219 -16.06 -8.06 3.83
N LEU A 220 -15.86 -8.03 2.51
CA LEU A 220 -14.82 -7.20 1.88
C LEU A 220 -15.39 -5.79 1.69
N GLN A 221 -15.37 -5.02 2.75
CA GLN A 221 -15.87 -3.64 2.80
C GLN A 221 -15.23 -2.88 3.96
N PRO A 222 -15.12 -1.54 3.86
CA PRO A 222 -14.47 -0.71 4.86
C PRO A 222 -15.04 -0.81 6.27
N TYR A 223 -16.35 -0.93 6.38
CA TYR A 223 -17.01 -0.95 7.67
C TYR A 223 -18.02 -2.09 7.78
N VAL A 224 -17.84 -2.91 8.79
CA VAL A 224 -18.78 -3.96 9.20
C VAL A 224 -19.41 -3.56 10.53
N ALA A 225 -20.74 -3.46 10.56
CA ALA A 225 -21.47 -3.06 11.75
C ALA A 225 -21.26 -4.04 12.93
N PRO A 226 -21.43 -3.61 14.19
CA PRO A 226 -21.23 -4.47 15.37
C PRO A 226 -22.09 -5.74 15.41
N THR A 227 -23.15 -5.80 14.64
CA THR A 227 -24.03 -6.98 14.52
C THR A 227 -23.70 -7.84 13.29
N GLY A 228 -22.71 -7.42 12.48
CA GLY A 228 -22.26 -8.16 11.30
C GLY A 228 -21.22 -9.23 11.63
N PRO A 229 -20.82 -10.04 10.64
CA PRO A 229 -19.77 -11.01 10.80
C PRO A 229 -18.41 -10.30 10.90
N ASN A 230 -17.63 -10.63 11.91
CA ASN A 230 -16.30 -10.02 12.15
C ASN A 230 -16.37 -8.48 12.05
N PRO A 231 -17.02 -7.81 13.02
CA PRO A 231 -17.25 -6.37 12.95
C PRO A 231 -15.93 -5.58 12.95
N THR A 232 -16.00 -4.39 12.39
CA THR A 232 -14.87 -3.46 12.42
C THR A 232 -14.69 -2.87 13.82
N ASP A 233 -13.52 -3.06 14.41
CA ASP A 233 -13.16 -2.52 15.73
C ASP A 233 -12.43 -1.17 15.62
N LEU A 234 -11.68 -0.97 14.54
CA LEU A 234 -10.94 0.26 14.29
C LEU A 234 -11.04 0.60 12.81
N LEU A 235 -11.38 1.86 12.53
CA LEU A 235 -11.50 2.39 11.18
C LEU A 235 -10.75 3.72 11.09
N PHE A 236 -9.86 3.80 10.11
CA PHE A 236 -9.29 5.05 9.60
C PHE A 236 -9.88 5.29 8.22
N HIS A 237 -10.36 6.50 7.97
CA HIS A 237 -10.91 6.90 6.69
C HIS A 237 -10.56 8.36 6.44
N ASP A 238 -9.75 8.60 5.44
CA ASP A 238 -9.27 9.92 5.06
C ASP A 238 -9.50 10.16 3.57
N ASP A 239 -10.01 11.34 3.24
CA ASP A 239 -10.18 11.85 1.90
C ASP A 239 -9.19 13.02 1.67
N PHE A 240 -8.56 13.02 0.51
CA PHE A 240 -7.60 14.03 0.10
C PHE A 240 -7.95 14.56 -1.28
N ASP A 241 -8.17 15.86 -1.36
CA ASP A 241 -8.36 16.58 -2.62
C ASP A 241 -7.10 17.42 -2.87
N THR A 242 -6.51 17.28 -4.03
CA THR A 242 -5.32 18.04 -4.41
C THR A 242 -5.52 18.66 -5.76
N SER A 243 -5.39 19.98 -5.84
CA SER A 243 -5.36 20.71 -7.12
C SER A 243 -3.95 21.21 -7.43
N VAL A 244 -3.54 21.05 -8.68
CA VAL A 244 -2.21 21.47 -9.16
C VAL A 244 -2.39 22.42 -10.33
N VAL A 245 -1.68 23.53 -10.29
CA VAL A 245 -1.54 24.46 -11.41
C VAL A 245 -0.06 24.74 -11.65
N ALA A 246 0.40 24.56 -12.88
CA ALA A 246 1.77 24.85 -13.24
C ALA A 246 1.89 25.66 -14.51
N LEU A 247 2.92 26.52 -14.56
CA LEU A 247 3.39 27.20 -15.74
C LEU A 247 4.86 26.85 -15.96
N PHE A 248 5.23 26.56 -17.19
CA PHE A 248 6.61 26.19 -17.51
C PHE A 248 7.05 26.76 -18.85
N GLY A 249 8.35 26.90 -19.04
CA GLY A 249 8.91 27.32 -20.30
C GLY A 249 10.40 27.07 -20.38
N GLN A 250 10.90 27.06 -21.60
CA GLN A 250 12.29 26.89 -21.95
C GLN A 250 12.59 27.76 -23.16
N VAL A 251 13.77 28.35 -23.21
CA VAL A 251 14.30 29.03 -24.38
C VAL A 251 15.73 28.57 -24.66
N GLU A 252 16.05 28.37 -25.91
CA GLU A 252 17.35 27.92 -26.40
C GLU A 252 17.83 28.85 -27.49
N PHE A 253 19.10 29.26 -27.39
CA PHE A 253 19.77 30.15 -28.31
C PHE A 253 21.01 29.50 -28.87
N ASP A 254 21.09 29.37 -30.18
CA ASP A 254 22.32 29.04 -30.87
C ASP A 254 23.19 30.28 -30.98
N LEU A 255 24.21 30.39 -30.14
CA LEU A 255 25.15 31.52 -30.18
C LEU A 255 26.12 31.37 -31.36
N ASN A 256 26.45 30.16 -31.74
CA ASN A 256 27.23 29.80 -32.92
C ASN A 256 27.12 28.30 -33.16
N GLU A 257 27.79 27.75 -34.21
CA GLU A 257 27.71 26.35 -34.60
C GLU A 257 28.19 25.37 -33.50
N ASP A 258 28.96 25.85 -32.50
CA ASP A 258 29.53 25.04 -31.44
C ASP A 258 28.96 25.31 -30.04
N LEU A 259 28.09 26.33 -29.89
CA LEU A 259 27.62 26.79 -28.58
C LEU A 259 26.14 27.14 -28.59
N GLU A 260 25.39 26.38 -27.82
CA GLU A 260 24.00 26.60 -27.49
C GLU A 260 23.84 27.05 -26.03
N LEU A 261 22.90 27.94 -25.77
CA LEU A 261 22.55 28.39 -24.43
C LEU A 261 21.07 28.11 -24.16
N SER A 262 20.77 27.35 -23.11
CA SER A 262 19.41 26.99 -22.72
C SER A 262 19.05 27.52 -21.33
N PHE A 263 17.82 28.05 -21.20
CA PHE A 263 17.21 28.45 -19.93
C PHE A 263 15.84 27.79 -19.80
N ALA A 264 15.60 27.11 -18.68
CA ALA A 264 14.30 26.50 -18.37
C ALA A 264 13.80 26.94 -16.99
N GLY A 265 12.49 27.07 -16.85
CA GLY A 265 11.85 27.37 -15.59
C GLY A 265 10.47 26.76 -15.49
N ARG A 266 10.08 26.38 -14.26
CA ARG A 266 8.75 25.89 -13.94
C ARG A 266 8.31 26.46 -12.59
N TYR A 267 7.06 26.87 -12.51
CA TYR A 267 6.39 27.28 -11.28
C TYR A 267 5.16 26.40 -11.08
N ASP A 268 5.07 25.77 -9.92
CA ASP A 268 3.95 24.94 -9.51
C ASP A 268 3.30 25.53 -8.26
N ARG A 269 1.97 25.43 -8.20
CA ARG A 269 1.16 25.66 -7.02
C ARG A 269 0.28 24.43 -6.80
N GLU A 270 0.38 23.90 -5.61
CA GLU A 270 -0.40 22.76 -5.13
C GLU A 270 -1.19 23.19 -3.88
N GLU A 271 -2.46 22.82 -3.81
CA GLU A 271 -3.37 23.10 -2.70
C GLU A 271 -4.13 21.85 -2.29
#